data_b9a8b978050b2e40add61b543333d594
#
_entry.id   b9a8b978050b2e40add61b543333d594
#
_cell.length_a   1.000
_cell.length_b   1.000
_cell.length_c   1.000
_cell.angle_alpha   90.00
_cell.angle_beta   90.00
_cell.angle_gamma   90.00
#
_symmetry.space_group_name_H-M   'P 1'
#
loop_
_entity.id
_entity.type
_entity.pdbx_description
1 polymer ?
#
loop_
_entity_poly.entity_id
_entity_poly.type
_entity_poly.pdbx_seq_one_letter_code
_entity_poly.pdbx_strand_id
1 'polypeptide(L)'
;MRLFLRAAAMSLAVFSVGPVLAADDFPFGLEMTMDARPMAGSKRIPNLEIGDRGEVRLELWCKGGTGQFSVAGDTIVFVPGAIQDRNCPPDKAQADDALVAALGEATNWTRQGEVVTFTGPRALRFRLNTN
;
A
#
# COMPACT_ATOMS: atom_id res chain seq x y z
N MET A 1 24.27 9.40 -70.19
CA MET A 1 24.29 9.75 -68.73
C MET A 1 23.02 9.22 -68.12
N ARG A 2 23.11 8.12 -67.39
CA ARG A 2 21.94 7.55 -66.70
C ARG A 2 22.05 7.94 -65.24
N LEU A 3 21.18 8.82 -64.80
CA LEU A 3 21.05 9.14 -63.37
C LEU A 3 20.28 8.02 -62.68
N PHE A 4 20.96 7.28 -61.82
CA PHE A 4 20.29 6.35 -60.90
C PHE A 4 19.87 7.11 -59.68
N LEU A 5 18.58 7.46 -59.57
CA LEU A 5 18.00 7.91 -58.32
C LEU A 5 17.89 6.70 -57.39
N ARG A 6 18.73 6.63 -56.39
CA ARG A 6 18.54 5.72 -55.26
C ARG A 6 17.54 6.37 -54.31
N ALA A 7 16.33 5.89 -54.35
CA ALA A 7 15.35 6.20 -53.35
C ALA A 7 15.76 5.47 -52.02
N ALA A 8 16.25 6.22 -51.06
CA ALA A 8 16.45 5.72 -49.73
C ALA A 8 15.08 5.61 -49.09
N ALA A 9 14.56 4.39 -48.95
CA ALA A 9 13.37 4.13 -48.16
C ALA A 9 13.72 4.32 -46.67
N MET A 10 13.33 5.45 -46.10
CA MET A 10 13.38 5.66 -44.68
C MET A 10 12.26 4.85 -44.03
N SER A 11 12.60 3.70 -43.46
CA SER A 11 11.67 2.93 -42.65
C SER A 11 11.46 3.68 -41.32
N LEU A 12 10.34 4.36 -41.20
CA LEU A 12 9.86 4.88 -39.94
C LEU A 12 9.48 3.68 -39.07
N ALA A 13 10.32 3.32 -38.12
CA ALA A 13 9.97 2.38 -37.09
C ALA A 13 8.93 3.07 -36.17
N VAL A 14 7.67 2.71 -36.37
CA VAL A 14 6.59 3.13 -35.47
C VAL A 14 6.72 2.30 -34.21
N PHE A 15 7.29 2.89 -33.16
CA PHE A 15 7.21 2.31 -31.83
C PHE A 15 5.76 2.48 -31.33
N SER A 16 4.96 1.46 -31.46
CA SER A 16 3.67 1.43 -30.78
C SER A 16 3.93 1.25 -29.31
N VAL A 17 3.83 2.36 -28.56
CA VAL A 17 3.73 2.31 -27.11
C VAL A 17 2.36 1.69 -26.83
N GLY A 18 2.33 0.39 -26.48
CA GLY A 18 1.11 -0.25 -26.00
C GLY A 18 0.62 0.47 -24.71
N PRO A 19 -0.67 0.39 -24.38
CA PRO A 19 -1.15 0.94 -23.14
C PRO A 19 -0.33 0.32 -22.00
N VAL A 20 0.45 1.15 -21.30
CA VAL A 20 1.05 0.77 -20.05
C VAL A 20 -0.14 0.57 -19.13
N LEU A 21 -0.49 -0.71 -18.86
CA LEU A 21 -1.38 -1.01 -17.75
C LEU A 21 -0.71 -0.35 -16.55
N ALA A 22 -1.33 0.74 -16.05
CA ALA A 22 -0.88 1.40 -14.85
C ALA A 22 -0.68 0.29 -13.81
N ALA A 23 0.56 0.14 -13.31
CA ALA A 23 0.78 -0.65 -12.13
C ALA A 23 -0.24 -0.18 -11.10
N ASP A 24 -0.94 -1.12 -10.45
CA ASP A 24 -1.91 -0.77 -9.44
C ASP A 24 -1.28 0.27 -8.52
N ASP A 25 -1.92 1.42 -8.42
CA ASP A 25 -1.39 2.54 -7.66
C ASP A 25 -1.45 2.28 -6.15
N PHE A 26 -0.61 2.99 -5.43
CA PHE A 26 -0.73 3.02 -3.97
C PHE A 26 -2.15 3.42 -3.57
N PRO A 27 -2.74 2.77 -2.56
CA PRO A 27 -4.17 2.89 -2.25
C PRO A 27 -4.53 4.20 -1.55
N PHE A 28 -4.14 5.33 -2.12
CA PHE A 28 -4.62 6.64 -1.68
C PHE A 28 -6.14 6.76 -1.85
N GLY A 29 -6.79 7.32 -0.86
CA GLY A 29 -8.23 7.50 -0.85
C GLY A 29 -9.03 6.22 -0.58
N LEU A 30 -8.38 5.13 -0.22
CA LEU A 30 -9.00 3.84 -0.03
C LEU A 30 -8.86 3.33 1.40
N GLU A 31 -9.80 2.47 1.76
CA GLU A 31 -9.84 1.77 3.04
C GLU A 31 -9.50 0.30 2.81
N MET A 32 -8.76 -0.28 3.74
CA MET A 32 -8.39 -1.69 3.66
C MET A 32 -8.36 -2.35 5.04
N THR A 33 -8.63 -3.63 5.03
CA THR A 33 -8.68 -4.47 6.23
C THR A 33 -7.54 -5.48 6.20
N MET A 34 -6.89 -5.68 7.32
CA MET A 34 -5.81 -6.65 7.45
C MET A 34 -6.30 -8.06 7.10
N ASP A 35 -5.52 -8.79 6.33
CA ASP A 35 -5.78 -10.18 5.97
C ASP A 35 -5.40 -11.07 7.16
N ALA A 36 -6.25 -11.11 8.16
CA ALA A 36 -6.05 -11.82 9.41
C ALA A 36 -7.38 -12.29 9.98
N ARG A 37 -7.29 -13.25 10.90
CA ARG A 37 -8.44 -13.67 11.69
C ARG A 37 -8.60 -12.77 12.91
N PRO A 38 -9.84 -12.56 13.40
CA PRO A 38 -10.04 -11.89 14.66
C PRO A 38 -9.29 -12.58 15.81
N MET A 39 -8.78 -11.80 16.75
CA MET A 39 -8.23 -12.34 17.98
C MET A 39 -9.34 -12.92 18.86
N ALA A 40 -8.98 -13.88 19.72
CA ALA A 40 -9.92 -14.50 20.65
C ALA A 40 -10.65 -13.42 21.51
N GLY A 41 -11.97 -13.55 21.58
CA GLY A 41 -12.83 -12.60 22.31
C GLY A 41 -13.05 -11.26 21.61
N SER A 42 -12.63 -11.11 20.36
CA SER A 42 -12.83 -9.90 19.56
C SER A 42 -13.41 -10.23 18.20
N LYS A 43 -14.22 -9.31 17.66
CA LYS A 43 -14.69 -9.36 16.27
C LYS A 43 -13.95 -8.37 15.38
N ARG A 44 -13.08 -7.53 15.98
CA ARG A 44 -12.36 -6.47 15.29
C ARG A 44 -11.14 -7.04 14.57
N ILE A 45 -10.93 -6.57 13.35
CA ILE A 45 -9.71 -6.80 12.57
C ILE A 45 -9.14 -5.41 12.23
N PRO A 46 -7.82 -5.20 12.29
CA PRO A 46 -7.22 -3.91 11.96
C PRO A 46 -7.61 -3.40 10.58
N ASN A 47 -7.84 -2.10 10.52
CA ASN A 47 -8.28 -1.39 9.34
C ASN A 47 -7.45 -0.13 9.16
N LEU A 48 -7.10 0.18 7.91
CA LEU A 48 -6.40 1.39 7.52
C LEU A 48 -7.26 2.17 6.54
N GLU A 49 -7.51 3.43 6.82
CA GLU A 49 -8.12 4.37 5.89
C GLU A 49 -7.06 5.38 5.47
N ILE A 50 -6.63 5.32 4.21
CA ILE A 50 -5.54 6.15 3.69
C ILE A 50 -6.17 7.30 2.91
N GLY A 51 -5.86 8.52 3.30
CA GLY A 51 -6.29 9.71 2.60
C GLY A 51 -5.46 10.00 1.34
N ASP A 52 -5.87 11.01 0.58
CA ASP A 52 -5.26 11.34 -0.72
C ASP A 52 -3.81 11.83 -0.62
N ARG A 53 -3.38 12.26 0.57
CA ARG A 53 -2.02 12.76 0.84
C ARG A 53 -1.20 11.82 1.71
N GLY A 54 -1.66 10.59 1.89
CA GLY A 54 -0.98 9.59 2.69
C GLY A 54 -1.25 9.66 4.19
N GLU A 55 -2.05 10.62 4.66
CA GLU A 55 -2.56 10.59 6.03
C GLU A 55 -3.39 9.34 6.23
N VAL A 56 -3.21 8.67 7.35
CA VAL A 56 -3.90 7.40 7.59
C VAL A 56 -4.57 7.41 8.95
N ARG A 57 -5.79 6.89 8.97
CA ARG A 57 -6.49 6.54 10.20
C ARG A 57 -6.30 5.05 10.45
N LEU A 58 -5.86 4.74 11.65
CA LEU A 58 -5.61 3.39 12.11
C LEU A 58 -6.72 2.98 13.07
N GLU A 59 -7.42 1.93 12.75
CA GLU A 59 -8.23 1.17 13.69
C GLU A 59 -7.56 -0.18 13.88
N LEU A 60 -6.98 -0.40 15.07
CA LEU A 60 -6.17 -1.56 15.36
C LEU A 60 -7.00 -2.64 16.06
N TRP A 61 -6.36 -3.65 16.62
CA TRP A 61 -7.07 -4.69 17.38
C TRP A 61 -7.87 -4.11 18.56
N CYS A 62 -7.37 -3.08 19.20
CA CYS A 62 -8.04 -2.37 20.29
C CYS A 62 -7.78 -0.87 20.24
N LYS A 63 -6.52 -0.47 20.05
CA LYS A 63 -6.13 0.93 19.96
C LYS A 63 -6.59 1.55 18.64
N GLY A 64 -6.51 2.85 18.54
CA GLY A 64 -6.73 3.59 17.31
C GLY A 64 -5.85 4.82 17.27
N GLY A 65 -5.70 5.39 16.08
CA GLY A 65 -4.89 6.57 15.94
C GLY A 65 -4.70 7.01 14.50
N THR A 66 -3.63 7.72 14.29
CA THR A 66 -3.26 8.28 12.99
C THR A 66 -1.81 8.01 12.66
N GLY A 67 -1.47 8.20 11.40
CA GLY A 67 -0.12 8.12 10.91
C GLY A 67 0.00 8.77 9.55
N GLN A 68 1.17 8.66 8.96
CA GLN A 68 1.47 9.25 7.66
C GLN A 68 2.29 8.27 6.82
N PHE A 69 1.81 7.98 5.62
CA PHE A 69 2.61 7.35 4.58
C PHE A 69 3.26 8.39 3.68
N SER A 70 4.53 8.18 3.38
CA SER A 70 5.24 8.84 2.29
C SER A 70 5.61 7.79 1.26
N VAL A 71 5.28 8.03 0.00
CA VAL A 71 5.41 7.04 -1.08
C VAL A 71 6.25 7.60 -2.21
N ALA A 72 7.25 6.85 -2.62
CA ALA A 72 8.07 7.13 -3.80
C ALA A 72 8.24 5.84 -4.61
N GLY A 73 7.49 5.72 -5.71
CA GLY A 73 7.45 4.47 -6.46
C GLY A 73 6.94 3.31 -5.60
N ASP A 74 7.70 2.25 -5.50
CA ASP A 74 7.40 1.09 -4.65
C ASP A 74 7.98 1.20 -3.23
N THR A 75 8.64 2.30 -2.92
CA THR A 75 9.21 2.58 -1.61
C THR A 75 8.23 3.36 -0.74
N ILE A 76 8.12 2.96 0.52
CA ILE A 76 7.28 3.65 1.50
C ILE A 76 8.05 3.95 2.77
N VAL A 77 7.59 4.99 3.44
CA VAL A 77 7.92 5.28 4.84
C VAL A 77 6.61 5.52 5.57
N PHE A 78 6.38 4.82 6.67
CA PHE A 78 5.26 5.06 7.56
C PHE A 78 5.78 5.66 8.86
N VAL A 79 5.18 6.77 9.26
CA VAL A 79 5.44 7.43 10.55
C VAL A 79 4.15 7.41 11.36
N PRO A 80 4.14 6.74 12.53
CA PRO A 80 2.98 6.78 13.41
C PRO A 80 2.77 8.19 13.96
N GLY A 81 1.51 8.61 14.04
CA GLY A 81 1.09 9.80 14.75
C GLY A 81 0.65 9.47 16.17
N ALA A 82 -0.36 10.17 16.66
CA ALA A 82 -0.93 9.89 17.96
C ALA A 82 -1.70 8.57 17.95
N ILE A 83 -1.32 7.66 18.83
CA ILE A 83 -2.01 6.38 19.06
C ILE A 83 -2.72 6.49 20.41
N GLN A 84 -4.03 6.27 20.41
CA GLN A 84 -4.86 6.36 21.61
C GLN A 84 -4.94 5.00 22.29
N ASP A 85 -4.56 4.98 23.55
CA ASP A 85 -4.80 3.83 24.42
C ASP A 85 -6.27 3.85 24.88
N ARG A 86 -6.96 2.73 24.67
CA ARG A 86 -8.40 2.58 24.97
C ARG A 86 -8.63 1.55 26.07
N ASN A 87 -7.77 1.49 27.08
CA ASN A 87 -7.81 0.48 28.14
C ASN A 87 -7.80 -0.94 27.55
N CYS A 88 -6.87 -1.19 26.67
CA CYS A 88 -6.80 -2.45 25.95
C CYS A 88 -6.29 -3.58 26.84
N PRO A 89 -6.84 -4.79 26.70
CA PRO A 89 -6.24 -5.98 27.29
C PRO A 89 -4.78 -6.12 26.82
N PRO A 90 -3.87 -6.66 27.67
CA PRO A 90 -2.44 -6.73 27.34
C PRO A 90 -2.12 -7.45 26.03
N ASP A 91 -2.83 -8.52 25.69
CA ASP A 91 -2.64 -9.27 24.46
C ASP A 91 -2.93 -8.41 23.21
N LYS A 92 -4.01 -7.64 23.23
CA LYS A 92 -4.39 -6.73 22.14
C LYS A 92 -3.47 -5.51 22.08
N ALA A 93 -3.11 -4.95 23.24
CA ALA A 93 -2.16 -3.84 23.27
C ALA A 93 -0.81 -4.22 22.67
N GLN A 94 -0.29 -5.39 22.97
CA GLN A 94 0.96 -5.91 22.40
C GLN A 94 0.84 -6.17 20.91
N ALA A 95 -0.28 -6.72 20.46
CA ALA A 95 -0.54 -6.94 19.03
C ALA A 95 -0.62 -5.63 18.27
N ASP A 96 -1.23 -4.60 18.84
CA ASP A 96 -1.30 -3.27 18.24
C ASP A 96 0.07 -2.61 18.14
N ASP A 97 0.86 -2.68 19.22
CA ASP A 97 2.23 -2.14 19.22
C ASP A 97 3.11 -2.84 18.19
N ALA A 98 2.98 -4.16 18.05
CA ALA A 98 3.69 -4.94 17.05
C ALA A 98 3.28 -4.57 15.62
N LEU A 99 1.99 -4.32 15.39
CA LEU A 99 1.48 -3.92 14.08
C LEU A 99 1.98 -2.53 13.68
N VAL A 100 1.92 -1.57 14.58
CA VAL A 100 2.44 -0.22 14.34
C VAL A 100 3.95 -0.25 14.08
N ALA A 101 4.69 -1.03 14.85
CA ALA A 101 6.13 -1.22 14.62
C ALA A 101 6.42 -1.84 13.25
N ALA A 102 5.67 -2.86 12.85
CA ALA A 102 5.83 -3.50 11.55
C ALA A 102 5.51 -2.56 10.39
N LEU A 103 4.51 -1.70 10.51
CA LEU A 103 4.25 -0.64 9.53
C LEU A 103 5.42 0.34 9.44
N GLY A 104 5.97 0.74 10.59
CA GLY A 104 7.13 1.65 10.62
C GLY A 104 8.41 1.06 10.07
N GLU A 105 8.55 -0.26 10.09
CA GLU A 105 9.71 -1.00 9.56
C GLU A 105 9.54 -1.38 8.08
N ALA A 106 8.36 -1.24 7.51
CA ALA A 106 8.09 -1.54 6.12
C ALA A 106 8.83 -0.55 5.20
N THR A 107 9.46 -1.07 4.15
CA THR A 107 10.26 -0.29 3.20
C THR A 107 9.66 -0.23 1.81
N ASN A 108 8.87 -1.23 1.46
CA ASN A 108 8.28 -1.37 0.13
C ASN A 108 6.82 -1.81 0.21
N TRP A 109 6.11 -1.59 -0.87
CA TRP A 109 4.74 -2.04 -1.03
C TRP A 109 4.53 -2.67 -2.39
N THR A 110 3.58 -3.58 -2.46
CA THR A 110 3.05 -4.14 -3.70
C THR A 110 1.53 -4.17 -3.63
N ARG A 111 0.91 -4.11 -4.78
CA ARG A 111 -0.53 -4.29 -4.90
C ARG A 111 -0.81 -5.24 -6.04
N GLN A 112 -1.58 -6.27 -5.77
CA GLN A 112 -2.08 -7.22 -6.75
C GLN A 112 -3.60 -7.27 -6.64
N GLY A 113 -4.28 -6.59 -7.54
CA GLY A 113 -5.73 -6.42 -7.46
C GLY A 113 -6.14 -5.72 -6.17
N GLU A 114 -6.84 -6.44 -5.30
CA GLU A 114 -7.34 -5.93 -4.02
C GLU A 114 -6.41 -6.19 -2.84
N VAL A 115 -5.29 -6.87 -3.07
CA VAL A 115 -4.33 -7.23 -2.02
C VAL A 115 -3.15 -6.27 -2.05
N VAL A 116 -2.92 -5.60 -0.94
CA VAL A 116 -1.79 -4.72 -0.71
C VAL A 116 -0.87 -5.37 0.31
N THR A 117 0.41 -5.49 -0.02
CA THR A 117 1.42 -6.05 0.87
C THR A 117 2.46 -4.99 1.19
N PHE A 118 2.70 -4.77 2.47
CA PHE A 118 3.81 -3.98 2.96
C PHE A 118 4.95 -4.91 3.34
N THR A 119 6.12 -4.69 2.75
CA THR A 119 7.28 -5.57 2.89
C THR A 119 8.32 -4.91 3.78
N GLY A 120 8.78 -5.65 4.76
CA GLY A 120 9.81 -5.30 5.72
C GLY A 120 10.27 -6.57 6.43
N PRO A 121 10.86 -6.47 7.62
CA PRO A 121 11.20 -7.65 8.43
C PRO A 121 9.99 -8.54 8.72
N ARG A 122 8.80 -7.94 8.80
CA ARG A 122 7.52 -8.64 8.83
C ARG A 122 6.64 -8.12 7.69
N ALA A 123 6.19 -9.04 6.83
CA ALA A 123 5.27 -8.70 5.77
C ALA A 123 3.85 -8.52 6.34
N LEU A 124 3.17 -7.47 5.91
CA LEU A 124 1.79 -7.17 6.28
C LEU A 124 0.91 -7.19 5.04
N ARG A 125 -0.19 -7.91 5.09
CA ARG A 125 -1.14 -8.00 3.99
C ARG A 125 -2.49 -7.42 4.40
N PHE A 126 -3.01 -6.61 3.49
CA PHE A 126 -4.33 -5.98 3.63
C PHE A 126 -5.15 -6.26 2.37
N ARG A 127 -6.46 -6.26 2.53
CA ARG A 127 -7.41 -6.30 1.42
C ARG A 127 -8.15 -4.99 1.34
N LEU A 128 -8.26 -4.44 0.13
CA LEU A 128 -9.10 -3.28 -0.10
C LEU A 128 -10.55 -3.62 0.21
N ASN A 129 -11.22 -2.72 0.94
CA ASN A 129 -12.63 -2.84 1.18
C ASN A 129 -13.36 -2.51 -0.12
N THR A 130 -14.08 -3.49 -0.67
CA THR A 130 -14.92 -3.31 -1.84
C THR A 130 -16.38 -3.20 -1.40
N ASN A 131 -17.07 -2.20 -1.93
CA ASN A 131 -18.50 -2.05 -1.73
C ASN A 131 -19.28 -2.95 -2.69
#